data_304e4258b3cc95dfcb33cc6fd3349e6c
#
_entry.id   304e4258b3cc95dfcb33cc6fd3349e6c
#
_cell.length_a   1.000
_cell.length_b   1.000
_cell.length_c   1.000
_cell.angle_alpha   90.00
_cell.angle_beta   90.00
_cell.angle_gamma   90.00
#
_symmetry.space_group_name_H-M   'P 1'
#
loop_
_entity.id
_entity.type
_entity.pdbx_description
1 polymer ?
#
loop_
_entity_poly.entity_id
_entity_poly.type
_entity_poly.pdbx_seq_one_letter_code
_entity_poly.pdbx_strand_id
1 'polypeptide(L)'
;MIARWFWREWRSPSLLIVWLALSLAVACVLALGNISDRMEKGLSQQSREFMAGDRALRSSREVPQAWLEEAQKRGLKVGKQLTFATMTFAGDTPQLANVKAVDDIYPMYGDLQTNPPGLKPQAGSVLLAPRLMALLNLKTGDTIDVGDATLRIAGEVIQEPDSGFNPFQIAPRLMMNLADVDKTGAVQPGSRVTWRYKFGGSENQLDGYEKWLLPQLKPEQRWYGLEQDEGALGRSIERSQQFLLLSALLTLLLAVAAVAVAMNHYCRSRYDLVAILKTLGAGRAQLRKLIVGQWLMVLVLSAVTGGAIGLLFENVLMVLLKPVLPAALPPASLWPWLWALGTMTVISLLVGLRPYRLLLAT
;
A
#
# COMPACT_ATOMS: atom_id res chain seq x y z
N MET A 1 10.15 43.53 18.11
CA MET A 1 11.58 43.79 18.05
C MET A 1 12.34 42.70 17.32
N ILE A 2 12.21 41.45 17.69
CA ILE A 2 12.87 40.28 17.05
C ILE A 2 12.56 40.16 15.55
N ALA A 3 11.29 40.36 15.14
CA ALA A 3 10.86 40.25 13.75
C ALA A 3 11.50 41.31 12.83
N ARG A 4 11.61 42.58 13.30
CA ARG A 4 12.27 43.65 12.54
C ARG A 4 13.77 43.41 12.39
N TRP A 5 14.41 42.87 13.44
CA TRP A 5 15.82 42.49 13.41
C TRP A 5 16.08 41.32 12.47
N PHE A 6 15.20 40.31 12.52
CA PHE A 6 15.24 39.16 11.60
C PHE A 6 15.16 39.58 10.13
N TRP A 7 14.18 40.48 9.77
CA TRP A 7 14.05 41.00 8.42
C TRP A 7 15.27 41.78 7.94
N ARG A 8 15.91 42.51 8.83
CA ARG A 8 17.13 43.30 8.52
C ARG A 8 18.35 42.41 8.30
N GLU A 9 18.43 41.30 9.00
CA GLU A 9 19.53 40.33 8.86
C GLU A 9 19.27 39.23 7.83
N TRP A 10 18.06 39.12 7.31
CA TRP A 10 17.68 38.15 6.29
C TRP A 10 18.60 38.13 5.06
N ARG A 11 19.22 39.25 4.73
CA ARG A 11 20.20 39.36 3.63
C ARG A 11 21.62 38.92 4.00
N SER A 12 21.85 38.47 5.22
CA SER A 12 23.19 37.97 5.59
C SER A 12 23.42 36.60 4.92
N PRO A 13 24.62 36.40 4.32
CA PRO A 13 24.91 35.12 3.63
C PRO A 13 24.78 33.89 4.52
N SER A 14 25.08 34.02 5.82
CA SER A 14 25.01 32.93 6.78
C SER A 14 23.57 32.46 7.05
N LEU A 15 22.64 33.38 7.18
CA LEU A 15 21.23 33.06 7.38
C LEU A 15 20.60 32.47 6.13
N LEU A 16 20.97 32.96 4.95
CA LEU A 16 20.54 32.39 3.67
C LEU A 16 20.99 30.94 3.48
N ILE A 17 22.22 30.62 3.81
CA ILE A 17 22.74 29.24 3.71
C ILE A 17 21.99 28.32 4.68
N VAL A 18 21.77 28.74 5.93
CA VAL A 18 21.02 27.97 6.93
C VAL A 18 19.58 27.76 6.48
N TRP A 19 18.92 28.82 5.99
CA TRP A 19 17.57 28.74 5.48
C TRP A 19 17.46 27.78 4.27
N LEU A 20 18.38 27.87 3.29
CA LEU A 20 18.40 26.99 2.14
C LEU A 20 18.61 25.53 2.55
N ALA A 21 19.56 25.24 3.46
CA ALA A 21 19.84 23.90 3.94
C ALA A 21 18.64 23.29 4.66
N LEU A 22 18.00 24.05 5.55
CA LEU A 22 16.80 23.61 6.28
C LEU A 22 15.59 23.45 5.37
N SER A 23 15.38 24.39 4.44
CA SER A 23 14.27 24.30 3.46
C SER A 23 14.44 23.07 2.57
N LEU A 24 15.66 22.79 2.10
CA LEU A 24 15.94 21.63 1.29
C LEU A 24 15.71 20.33 2.08
N ALA A 25 16.17 20.28 3.34
CA ALA A 25 15.95 19.12 4.21
C ALA A 25 14.46 18.85 4.45
N VAL A 26 13.68 19.89 4.75
CA VAL A 26 12.20 19.76 4.90
C VAL A 26 11.55 19.32 3.60
N ALA A 27 11.93 19.90 2.47
CA ALA A 27 11.40 19.53 1.16
C ALA A 27 11.67 18.06 0.83
N CYS A 28 12.87 17.57 1.06
CA CYS A 28 13.25 16.18 0.82
C CYS A 28 12.47 15.21 1.73
N VAL A 29 12.41 15.48 3.02
CA VAL A 29 11.67 14.63 3.98
C VAL A 29 10.19 14.59 3.66
N LEU A 30 9.61 15.74 3.36
CA LEU A 30 8.18 15.83 3.05
C LEU A 30 7.85 15.17 1.71
N ALA A 31 8.61 15.45 0.66
CA ALA A 31 8.37 14.86 -0.67
C ALA A 31 8.49 13.34 -0.62
N LEU A 32 9.54 12.82 0.00
CA LEU A 32 9.73 11.39 0.12
C LEU A 32 8.67 10.72 1.03
N GLY A 33 8.32 11.38 2.14
CA GLY A 33 7.27 10.92 3.04
C GLY A 33 5.90 10.85 2.34
N ASN A 34 5.54 11.87 1.58
CA ASN A 34 4.29 11.89 0.81
C ASN A 34 4.27 10.83 -0.30
N ILE A 35 5.36 10.69 -1.04
CA ILE A 35 5.48 9.66 -2.08
C ILE A 35 5.37 8.27 -1.46
N SER A 36 6.05 8.00 -0.35
CA SER A 36 5.99 6.72 0.36
C SER A 36 4.57 6.43 0.84
N ASP A 37 3.88 7.38 1.45
CA ASP A 37 2.49 7.24 1.90
C ASP A 37 1.52 6.95 0.74
N ARG A 38 1.69 7.66 -0.38
CA ARG A 38 0.90 7.41 -1.60
C ARG A 38 1.16 6.04 -2.19
N MET A 39 2.43 5.63 -2.26
CA MET A 39 2.78 4.30 -2.79
C MET A 39 2.25 3.19 -1.88
N GLU A 40 2.38 3.32 -0.56
CA GLU A 40 1.85 2.36 0.39
C GLU A 40 0.32 2.21 0.26
N LYS A 41 -0.40 3.32 0.18
CA LYS A 41 -1.85 3.31 -0.05
C LYS A 41 -2.22 2.73 -1.41
N GLY A 42 -1.48 3.08 -2.47
CA GLY A 42 -1.69 2.54 -3.81
C GLY A 42 -1.44 1.05 -3.86
N LEU A 43 -0.36 0.56 -3.25
CA LEU A 43 -0.06 -0.86 -3.13
C LEU A 43 -1.12 -1.59 -2.32
N SER A 44 -1.56 -1.04 -1.19
CA SER A 44 -2.62 -1.62 -0.36
C SER A 44 -3.94 -1.73 -1.13
N GLN A 45 -4.34 -0.68 -1.85
CA GLN A 45 -5.55 -0.71 -2.67
C GLN A 45 -5.45 -1.73 -3.81
N GLN A 46 -4.34 -1.73 -4.54
CA GLN A 46 -4.09 -2.69 -5.61
C GLN A 46 -4.02 -4.12 -5.09
N SER A 47 -3.47 -4.31 -3.89
CA SER A 47 -3.43 -5.59 -3.17
C SER A 47 -4.82 -6.14 -2.91
N ARG A 48 -5.75 -5.31 -2.46
CA ARG A 48 -7.14 -5.70 -2.23
C ARG A 48 -7.83 -6.15 -3.51
N GLU A 49 -7.58 -5.43 -4.60
CA GLU A 49 -8.11 -5.78 -5.93
C GLU A 49 -7.52 -7.10 -6.43
N PHE A 50 -6.20 -7.31 -6.31
CA PHE A 50 -5.55 -8.55 -6.71
C PHE A 50 -5.93 -9.77 -5.90
N MET A 51 -6.22 -9.61 -4.63
CA MET A 51 -6.73 -10.71 -3.80
C MET A 51 -8.22 -10.93 -3.95
N ALA A 52 -8.96 -9.97 -4.48
CA ALA A 52 -10.41 -9.86 -4.37
C ALA A 52 -10.88 -10.00 -2.90
N GLY A 53 -10.10 -9.46 -1.96
CA GLY A 53 -10.33 -9.52 -0.51
C GLY A 53 -9.17 -8.89 0.26
N ASP A 54 -9.37 -8.63 1.55
CA ASP A 54 -8.32 -8.07 2.43
C ASP A 54 -7.41 -9.16 3.02
N ARG A 55 -8.00 -10.33 3.33
CA ARG A 55 -7.31 -11.53 3.82
C ARG A 55 -7.93 -12.76 3.16
N ALA A 56 -7.20 -13.84 3.13
CA ALA A 56 -7.68 -15.11 2.58
C ALA A 56 -7.29 -16.29 3.47
N LEU A 57 -8.19 -17.26 3.52
CA LEU A 57 -7.96 -18.57 4.11
C LEU A 57 -7.95 -19.60 2.99
N ARG A 58 -6.84 -20.29 2.82
CA ARG A 58 -6.69 -21.42 1.89
C ARG A 58 -6.83 -22.73 2.64
N SER A 59 -7.59 -23.64 2.08
CA SER A 59 -7.78 -24.98 2.63
C SER A 59 -7.93 -26.02 1.51
N SER A 60 -7.45 -27.24 1.73
CA SER A 60 -7.71 -28.38 0.84
C SER A 60 -9.08 -29.03 1.06
N ARG A 61 -9.78 -28.62 2.12
CA ARG A 61 -11.12 -29.10 2.47
C ARG A 61 -12.01 -27.93 2.82
N GLU A 62 -13.30 -28.15 2.77
CA GLU A 62 -14.25 -27.15 3.25
C GLU A 62 -14.05 -26.89 4.75
N VAL A 63 -14.06 -25.61 5.14
CA VAL A 63 -13.90 -25.21 6.54
C VAL A 63 -15.25 -25.30 7.28
N PRO A 64 -15.24 -25.44 8.62
CA PRO A 64 -16.47 -25.44 9.40
C PRO A 64 -17.28 -24.18 9.16
N GLN A 65 -18.58 -24.34 8.94
CA GLN A 65 -19.49 -23.22 8.71
C GLN A 65 -19.50 -22.22 9.88
N ALA A 66 -19.28 -22.72 11.10
CA ALA A 66 -19.16 -21.88 12.30
C ALA A 66 -18.06 -20.81 12.21
N TRP A 67 -16.97 -21.07 11.47
CA TRP A 67 -15.90 -20.09 11.27
C TRP A 67 -16.36 -18.92 10.39
N LEU A 68 -17.15 -19.21 9.38
CA LEU A 68 -17.69 -18.20 8.48
C LEU A 68 -18.77 -17.36 9.16
N GLU A 69 -19.60 -18.01 9.98
CA GLU A 69 -20.62 -17.32 10.80
C GLU A 69 -19.98 -16.40 11.84
N GLU A 70 -18.89 -16.85 12.48
CA GLU A 70 -18.14 -16.01 13.41
C GLU A 70 -17.51 -14.78 12.72
N ALA A 71 -17.00 -14.96 11.49
CA ALA A 71 -16.50 -13.84 10.69
C ALA A 71 -17.60 -12.82 10.40
N GLN A 72 -18.79 -13.30 10.01
CA GLN A 72 -19.96 -12.45 9.74
C GLN A 72 -20.46 -11.74 11.00
N LYS A 73 -20.48 -12.41 12.17
CA LYS A 73 -20.84 -11.80 13.46
C LYS A 73 -19.89 -10.65 13.83
N ARG A 74 -18.63 -10.74 13.42
CA ARG A 74 -17.63 -9.67 13.60
C ARG A 74 -17.72 -8.57 12.54
N GLY A 75 -18.69 -8.65 11.64
CA GLY A 75 -18.93 -7.66 10.59
C GLY A 75 -18.04 -7.81 9.35
N LEU A 76 -17.37 -8.96 9.19
CA LEU A 76 -16.58 -9.25 8.00
C LEU A 76 -17.48 -9.73 6.86
N LYS A 77 -17.17 -9.28 5.66
CA LYS A 77 -17.70 -9.87 4.42
C LYS A 77 -16.94 -11.14 4.13
N VAL A 78 -17.61 -12.19 3.76
CA VAL A 78 -17.00 -13.49 3.46
C VAL A 78 -17.42 -13.95 2.08
N GLY A 79 -16.44 -14.18 1.19
CA GLY A 79 -16.64 -14.76 -0.13
C GLY A 79 -16.04 -16.17 -0.19
N LYS A 80 -16.68 -17.08 -0.88
CA LYS A 80 -16.24 -18.46 -1.04
C LYS A 80 -15.79 -18.71 -2.49
N GLN A 81 -14.68 -19.37 -2.64
CA GLN A 81 -14.17 -19.80 -3.95
C GLN A 81 -13.67 -21.25 -3.85
N LEU A 82 -13.95 -22.01 -4.87
CA LEU A 82 -13.47 -23.37 -5.02
C LEU A 82 -12.78 -23.52 -6.37
N THR A 83 -11.56 -24.04 -6.37
CA THR A 83 -10.79 -24.30 -7.60
C THR A 83 -10.47 -25.77 -7.71
N PHE A 84 -10.76 -26.37 -8.86
CA PHE A 84 -10.46 -27.75 -9.19
C PHE A 84 -10.26 -27.91 -10.70
N ALA A 85 -9.66 -29.01 -11.11
CA ALA A 85 -9.53 -29.36 -12.52
C ALA A 85 -10.51 -30.50 -12.86
N THR A 86 -11.18 -30.38 -13.99
CA THR A 86 -12.07 -31.42 -14.50
C THR A 86 -12.10 -31.43 -16.01
N MET A 87 -12.54 -32.56 -16.57
CA MET A 87 -12.78 -32.64 -18.00
C MET A 87 -14.08 -31.92 -18.36
N THR A 88 -14.02 -31.16 -19.43
CA THR A 88 -15.18 -30.51 -20.05
C THR A 88 -15.33 -31.04 -21.44
N PHE A 89 -16.58 -31.08 -21.95
CA PHE A 89 -16.89 -31.61 -23.25
C PHE A 89 -17.74 -30.63 -24.06
N ALA A 90 -17.41 -30.53 -25.33
CA ALA A 90 -18.25 -29.90 -26.34
C ALA A 90 -18.64 -30.98 -27.34
N GLY A 91 -19.79 -31.60 -27.16
CA GLY A 91 -20.11 -32.86 -27.84
C GLY A 91 -19.11 -33.93 -27.48
N ASP A 92 -18.44 -34.53 -28.46
CA ASP A 92 -17.46 -35.60 -28.25
C ASP A 92 -16.01 -35.09 -28.01
N THR A 93 -15.79 -33.77 -27.97
CA THR A 93 -14.45 -33.21 -27.84
C THR A 93 -14.13 -32.93 -26.36
N PRO A 94 -13.19 -33.71 -25.75
CA PRO A 94 -12.77 -33.50 -24.37
C PRO A 94 -11.69 -32.42 -24.24
N GLN A 95 -11.79 -31.59 -23.21
CA GLN A 95 -10.76 -30.61 -22.85
C GLN A 95 -10.64 -30.49 -21.35
N LEU A 96 -9.41 -30.62 -20.83
CA LEU A 96 -9.17 -30.34 -19.43
C LEU A 96 -9.32 -28.86 -19.14
N ALA A 97 -10.15 -28.51 -18.18
CA ALA A 97 -10.36 -27.12 -17.73
C ALA A 97 -10.00 -26.95 -16.25
N ASN A 98 -9.50 -25.78 -15.94
CA ASN A 98 -9.32 -25.34 -14.55
C ASN A 98 -10.56 -24.57 -14.15
N VAL A 99 -11.42 -25.19 -13.34
CA VAL A 99 -12.68 -24.63 -12.90
C VAL A 99 -12.48 -23.78 -11.65
N LYS A 100 -13.00 -22.56 -11.70
CA LYS A 100 -13.11 -21.66 -10.54
C LYS A 100 -14.60 -21.40 -10.28
N ALA A 101 -15.10 -22.02 -9.23
CA ALA A 101 -16.46 -21.78 -8.76
C ALA A 101 -16.44 -20.69 -7.70
N VAL A 102 -17.31 -19.70 -7.84
CA VAL A 102 -17.39 -18.51 -6.98
C VAL A 102 -18.83 -18.29 -6.50
N ASP A 103 -18.97 -17.65 -5.37
CA ASP A 103 -20.27 -17.19 -4.87
C ASP A 103 -20.66 -15.84 -5.48
N ASP A 104 -21.86 -15.35 -5.10
CA ASP A 104 -22.42 -14.11 -5.64
C ASP A 104 -21.68 -12.84 -5.16
N ILE A 105 -20.81 -12.95 -4.15
CA ILE A 105 -20.02 -11.85 -3.61
C ILE A 105 -18.79 -11.57 -4.49
N TYR A 106 -18.40 -12.55 -5.28
CA TYR A 106 -17.21 -12.41 -6.16
C TYR A 106 -17.45 -11.47 -7.35
N PRO A 107 -16.52 -10.59 -7.67
CA PRO A 107 -15.34 -10.24 -6.87
C PRO A 107 -15.73 -9.30 -5.73
N MET A 108 -15.14 -9.49 -4.54
CA MET A 108 -15.39 -8.60 -3.40
C MET A 108 -14.75 -7.22 -3.63
N TYR A 109 -13.58 -7.19 -4.27
CA TYR A 109 -12.86 -6.01 -4.72
C TYR A 109 -12.31 -6.25 -6.12
N GLY A 110 -12.10 -5.16 -6.86
CA GLY A 110 -11.67 -5.22 -8.26
C GLY A 110 -12.81 -5.54 -9.22
N ASP A 111 -12.49 -5.55 -10.51
CA ASP A 111 -13.47 -5.78 -11.58
C ASP A 111 -13.16 -7.06 -12.34
N LEU A 112 -14.20 -7.85 -12.55
CA LEU A 112 -14.16 -8.99 -13.47
C LEU A 112 -14.39 -8.49 -14.90
N GLN A 113 -13.34 -8.56 -15.73
CA GLN A 113 -13.45 -8.16 -17.13
C GLN A 113 -14.02 -9.33 -17.95
N THR A 114 -15.16 -9.08 -18.58
CA THR A 114 -15.90 -10.08 -19.36
C THR A 114 -16.29 -9.53 -20.72
N ASN A 115 -16.58 -10.42 -21.65
CA ASN A 115 -17.18 -10.10 -22.93
C ASN A 115 -18.45 -10.93 -23.15
N PRO A 116 -19.65 -10.33 -23.19
CA PRO A 116 -20.01 -8.92 -22.95
C PRO A 116 -19.59 -8.39 -21.56
N PRO A 117 -19.38 -7.07 -21.43
CA PRO A 117 -19.00 -6.47 -20.16
C PRO A 117 -20.07 -6.64 -19.07
N GLY A 118 -19.64 -6.75 -17.81
CA GLY A 118 -20.54 -6.76 -16.63
C GLY A 118 -21.20 -8.12 -16.31
N LEU A 119 -20.74 -9.20 -16.96
CA LEU A 119 -21.22 -10.53 -16.63
C LEU A 119 -20.62 -11.02 -15.31
N LYS A 120 -21.45 -11.79 -14.56
CA LYS A 120 -21.02 -12.55 -13.39
C LYS A 120 -21.43 -14.01 -13.54
N PRO A 121 -20.70 -14.97 -12.96
CA PRO A 121 -21.10 -16.36 -12.97
C PRO A 121 -22.41 -16.54 -12.20
N GLN A 122 -23.48 -16.81 -12.90
CA GLN A 122 -24.79 -17.09 -12.32
C GLN A 122 -25.06 -18.59 -12.33
N ALA A 123 -25.93 -19.06 -11.45
CA ALA A 123 -26.34 -20.46 -11.45
C ALA A 123 -26.93 -20.87 -12.83
N GLY A 124 -26.47 -22.00 -13.33
CA GLY A 124 -26.84 -22.52 -14.66
C GLY A 124 -26.02 -21.96 -15.83
N SER A 125 -25.10 -21.02 -15.57
CA SER A 125 -24.27 -20.43 -16.62
C SER A 125 -22.78 -20.43 -16.24
N VAL A 126 -21.93 -20.39 -17.28
CA VAL A 126 -20.48 -20.36 -17.14
C VAL A 126 -19.88 -19.24 -17.98
N LEU A 127 -18.72 -18.78 -17.55
CA LEU A 127 -17.84 -17.91 -18.33
C LEU A 127 -16.57 -18.68 -18.68
N LEU A 128 -16.18 -18.66 -19.92
CA LEU A 128 -15.02 -19.38 -20.41
C LEU A 128 -13.87 -18.42 -20.75
N ALA A 129 -12.64 -18.84 -20.51
CA ALA A 129 -11.50 -18.14 -21.06
C ALA A 129 -11.52 -18.21 -22.61
N PRO A 130 -11.08 -17.16 -23.34
CA PRO A 130 -11.06 -17.16 -24.81
C PRO A 130 -10.35 -18.38 -25.39
N ARG A 131 -9.29 -18.84 -24.71
CA ARG A 131 -8.55 -20.04 -25.11
C ARG A 131 -9.40 -21.31 -25.04
N LEU A 132 -10.28 -21.46 -24.05
CA LEU A 132 -11.16 -22.63 -23.93
C LEU A 132 -12.23 -22.60 -25.03
N MET A 133 -12.80 -21.42 -25.30
CA MET A 133 -13.75 -21.22 -26.39
C MET A 133 -13.14 -21.61 -27.74
N ALA A 134 -11.90 -21.18 -28.00
CA ALA A 134 -11.20 -21.51 -29.25
C ALA A 134 -10.87 -23.00 -29.36
N LEU A 135 -10.42 -23.66 -28.29
CA LEU A 135 -10.08 -25.08 -28.30
C LEU A 135 -11.27 -25.98 -28.56
N LEU A 136 -12.44 -25.63 -28.05
CA LEU A 136 -13.68 -26.39 -28.19
C LEU A 136 -14.58 -25.86 -29.33
N ASN A 137 -14.14 -24.80 -30.04
CA ASN A 137 -14.91 -24.14 -31.10
C ASN A 137 -16.33 -23.72 -30.65
N LEU A 138 -16.44 -23.19 -29.42
CA LEU A 138 -17.70 -22.77 -28.82
C LEU A 138 -17.93 -21.27 -28.96
N LYS A 139 -19.18 -20.88 -28.88
CA LYS A 139 -19.62 -19.46 -28.93
C LYS A 139 -20.49 -19.14 -27.72
N THR A 140 -20.62 -17.85 -27.41
CA THR A 140 -21.57 -17.37 -26.40
C THR A 140 -22.98 -17.82 -26.75
N GLY A 141 -23.65 -18.43 -25.80
CA GLY A 141 -24.99 -19.00 -25.95
C GLY A 141 -25.02 -20.51 -26.15
N ASP A 142 -23.90 -21.13 -26.52
CA ASP A 142 -23.77 -22.58 -26.59
C ASP A 142 -23.78 -23.21 -25.19
N THR A 143 -23.82 -24.53 -25.16
CA THR A 143 -23.71 -25.32 -23.93
C THR A 143 -22.38 -26.06 -23.86
N ILE A 144 -21.90 -26.27 -22.66
CA ILE A 144 -20.70 -27.06 -22.35
C ILE A 144 -21.01 -28.02 -21.20
N ASP A 145 -20.50 -29.23 -21.30
CA ASP A 145 -20.60 -30.21 -20.24
C ASP A 145 -19.40 -30.09 -19.31
N VAL A 146 -19.65 -29.90 -18.03
CA VAL A 146 -18.65 -29.78 -16.98
C VAL A 146 -18.89 -30.94 -15.99
N GLY A 147 -18.10 -32.01 -16.11
CA GLY A 147 -18.46 -33.26 -15.45
C GLY A 147 -19.83 -33.76 -15.92
N ASP A 148 -20.75 -33.98 -14.98
CA ASP A 148 -22.11 -34.46 -15.27
C ASP A 148 -23.12 -33.33 -15.53
N ALA A 149 -22.71 -32.06 -15.44
CA ALA A 149 -23.61 -30.91 -15.61
C ALA A 149 -23.46 -30.25 -16.98
N THR A 150 -24.56 -30.01 -17.66
CA THR A 150 -24.63 -29.20 -18.88
C THR A 150 -24.97 -27.75 -18.52
N LEU A 151 -24.08 -26.81 -18.82
CA LEU A 151 -24.19 -25.41 -18.45
C LEU A 151 -24.12 -24.52 -19.71
N ARG A 152 -24.84 -23.41 -19.65
CA ARG A 152 -24.87 -22.44 -20.75
C ARG A 152 -23.70 -21.47 -20.67
N ILE A 153 -23.08 -21.19 -21.80
CA ILE A 153 -22.00 -20.20 -21.90
C ILE A 153 -22.62 -18.80 -21.97
N ALA A 154 -22.41 -18.01 -20.92
CA ALA A 154 -22.90 -16.63 -20.85
C ALA A 154 -21.97 -15.65 -21.56
N GLY A 155 -20.66 -15.95 -21.63
CA GLY A 155 -19.67 -15.10 -22.24
C GLY A 155 -18.25 -15.54 -21.94
N GLU A 156 -17.31 -14.65 -22.24
CA GLU A 156 -15.88 -14.87 -22.03
C GLU A 156 -15.41 -14.16 -20.77
N VAL A 157 -14.51 -14.78 -20.03
CA VAL A 157 -13.72 -14.14 -18.96
C VAL A 157 -12.38 -13.70 -19.56
N ILE A 158 -12.18 -12.37 -19.64
CA ILE A 158 -10.97 -11.78 -20.20
C ILE A 158 -9.89 -11.67 -19.11
N GLN A 159 -10.27 -11.13 -17.94
CA GLN A 159 -9.36 -10.96 -16.82
C GLN A 159 -10.10 -11.07 -15.50
N GLU A 160 -9.51 -11.87 -14.60
CA GLU A 160 -9.95 -12.00 -13.21
C GLU A 160 -9.12 -11.05 -12.34
N PRO A 161 -9.71 -10.36 -11.33
CA PRO A 161 -8.94 -9.47 -10.46
C PRO A 161 -7.87 -10.22 -9.66
N ASP A 162 -8.17 -11.45 -9.23
CA ASP A 162 -7.28 -12.30 -8.42
C ASP A 162 -6.56 -13.38 -9.24
N SER A 163 -6.43 -13.20 -10.54
CA SER A 163 -5.61 -14.06 -11.38
C SER A 163 -4.13 -13.68 -11.19
N GLY A 164 -3.43 -14.43 -10.34
CA GLY A 164 -1.97 -14.38 -10.31
C GLY A 164 -1.42 -14.85 -11.68
N PHE A 165 -0.39 -14.15 -12.17
CA PHE A 165 0.32 -14.60 -13.36
C PHE A 165 0.96 -15.97 -13.09
N ASN A 166 0.35 -17.01 -13.64
CA ASN A 166 0.89 -18.37 -13.58
C ASN A 166 1.19 -18.86 -15.00
N PRO A 167 2.43 -18.72 -15.48
CA PRO A 167 2.82 -19.13 -16.82
C PRO A 167 2.73 -20.65 -17.03
N PHE A 168 2.63 -21.43 -15.96
CA PHE A 168 2.53 -22.90 -15.99
C PHE A 168 1.07 -23.40 -15.93
N GLN A 169 0.10 -22.52 -15.97
CA GLN A 169 -1.30 -22.94 -16.01
C GLN A 169 -1.67 -23.47 -17.39
N ILE A 170 -1.55 -24.77 -17.55
CA ILE A 170 -1.75 -25.47 -18.83
C ILE A 170 -3.24 -25.52 -19.19
N ALA A 171 -4.10 -25.80 -18.22
CA ALA A 171 -5.54 -25.90 -18.40
C ALA A 171 -6.20 -24.52 -18.45
N PRO A 172 -7.00 -24.22 -19.50
CA PRO A 172 -7.69 -22.96 -19.61
C PRO A 172 -8.76 -22.80 -18.52
N ARG A 173 -9.09 -21.54 -18.19
CA ARG A 173 -10.04 -21.21 -17.11
C ARG A 173 -11.49 -21.38 -17.57
N LEU A 174 -12.28 -21.97 -16.67
CA LEU A 174 -13.72 -21.98 -16.68
C LEU A 174 -14.22 -21.40 -15.35
N MET A 175 -15.09 -20.43 -15.40
CA MET A 175 -15.67 -19.82 -14.21
C MET A 175 -17.15 -20.13 -14.11
N MET A 176 -17.60 -20.59 -12.95
CA MET A 176 -18.99 -20.99 -12.69
C MET A 176 -19.47 -20.51 -11.33
N ASN A 177 -20.78 -20.62 -11.09
CA ASN A 177 -21.33 -20.37 -9.77
C ASN A 177 -21.10 -21.57 -8.85
N LEU A 178 -20.82 -21.29 -7.57
CA LEU A 178 -20.59 -22.33 -6.55
C LEU A 178 -21.80 -23.25 -6.36
N ALA A 179 -23.01 -22.75 -6.56
CA ALA A 179 -24.24 -23.52 -6.46
C ALA A 179 -24.38 -24.67 -7.49
N ASP A 180 -23.63 -24.61 -8.57
CA ASP A 180 -23.68 -25.64 -9.62
C ASP A 180 -22.61 -26.72 -9.46
N VAL A 181 -21.67 -26.55 -8.51
CA VAL A 181 -20.54 -27.50 -8.34
C VAL A 181 -21.02 -28.92 -8.06
N ASP A 182 -22.01 -29.08 -7.18
CA ASP A 182 -22.52 -30.41 -6.81
C ASP A 182 -23.14 -31.15 -8.02
N LYS A 183 -23.75 -30.39 -8.96
CA LYS A 183 -24.35 -30.94 -10.18
C LYS A 183 -23.30 -31.51 -11.13
N THR A 184 -22.05 -31.06 -11.05
CA THR A 184 -20.96 -31.52 -11.92
C THR A 184 -20.46 -32.91 -11.55
N GLY A 185 -20.70 -33.39 -10.32
CA GLY A 185 -20.12 -34.62 -9.82
C GLY A 185 -18.59 -34.65 -9.77
N ALA A 186 -17.93 -33.56 -10.14
CA ALA A 186 -16.47 -33.48 -10.26
C ALA A 186 -15.74 -33.40 -8.91
N VAL A 187 -16.41 -32.89 -7.88
CA VAL A 187 -15.85 -32.75 -6.54
C VAL A 187 -16.39 -33.87 -5.64
N GLN A 188 -15.54 -34.83 -5.35
CA GLN A 188 -15.86 -35.98 -4.51
C GLN A 188 -14.89 -36.05 -3.32
N PRO A 189 -15.22 -36.81 -2.25
CA PRO A 189 -14.28 -37.05 -1.15
C PRO A 189 -12.94 -37.58 -1.68
N GLY A 190 -11.84 -36.84 -1.41
CA GLY A 190 -10.52 -37.17 -1.93
C GLY A 190 -10.12 -36.44 -3.22
N SER A 191 -11.01 -35.70 -3.84
CA SER A 191 -10.64 -34.85 -4.99
C SER A 191 -9.62 -33.80 -4.59
N ARG A 192 -8.68 -33.51 -5.52
CA ARG A 192 -7.72 -32.43 -5.33
C ARG A 192 -8.40 -31.10 -5.62
N VAL A 193 -8.87 -30.44 -4.58
CA VAL A 193 -9.53 -29.14 -4.64
C VAL A 193 -8.82 -28.11 -3.77
N THR A 194 -9.02 -26.86 -4.07
CA THR A 194 -8.51 -25.76 -3.27
C THR A 194 -9.68 -24.82 -2.94
N TRP A 195 -10.05 -24.78 -1.68
CA TRP A 195 -10.96 -23.79 -1.13
C TRP A 195 -10.20 -22.51 -0.79
N ARG A 196 -10.76 -21.38 -1.18
CA ARG A 196 -10.28 -20.05 -0.79
C ARG A 196 -11.46 -19.25 -0.26
N TYR A 197 -11.33 -18.83 0.97
CA TYR A 197 -12.29 -17.94 1.61
C TYR A 197 -11.68 -16.56 1.67
N LYS A 198 -12.38 -15.59 1.11
CA LYS A 198 -11.94 -14.20 1.08
C LYS A 198 -12.67 -13.42 2.16
N PHE A 199 -11.94 -12.59 2.90
CA PHE A 199 -12.48 -11.79 3.98
C PHE A 199 -12.23 -10.33 3.69
N GLY A 200 -13.28 -9.51 3.87
CA GLY A 200 -13.22 -8.07 3.70
C GLY A 200 -13.79 -7.36 4.92
N GLY A 201 -13.09 -6.33 5.39
CA GLY A 201 -13.50 -5.54 6.54
C GLY A 201 -12.44 -4.57 7.03
N SER A 202 -12.67 -3.96 8.18
CA SER A 202 -11.67 -3.10 8.81
C SER A 202 -10.51 -3.92 9.38
N GLU A 203 -9.33 -3.31 9.46
CA GLU A 203 -8.12 -3.97 9.97
C GLU A 203 -8.30 -4.52 11.39
N ASN A 204 -8.97 -3.76 12.26
CA ASN A 204 -9.28 -4.20 13.62
C ASN A 204 -10.19 -5.45 13.66
N GLN A 205 -11.16 -5.54 12.75
CA GLN A 205 -12.05 -6.70 12.65
C GLN A 205 -11.29 -7.93 12.13
N LEU A 206 -10.43 -7.73 11.13
CA LEU A 206 -9.59 -8.78 10.55
C LEU A 206 -8.59 -9.33 11.57
N ASP A 207 -7.90 -8.45 12.30
CA ASP A 207 -6.95 -8.84 13.34
C ASP A 207 -7.64 -9.57 14.50
N GLY A 208 -8.82 -9.11 14.89
CA GLY A 208 -9.62 -9.77 15.92
C GLY A 208 -10.06 -11.17 15.51
N TYR A 209 -10.46 -11.34 14.25
CA TYR A 209 -10.82 -12.64 13.69
C TYR A 209 -9.61 -13.54 13.51
N GLU A 210 -8.49 -13.01 13.04
CA GLU A 210 -7.22 -13.74 12.87
C GLU A 210 -6.75 -14.35 14.19
N LYS A 211 -6.71 -13.57 15.28
CA LYS A 211 -6.32 -14.04 16.61
C LYS A 211 -7.21 -15.18 17.11
N TRP A 212 -8.49 -15.14 16.78
CA TRP A 212 -9.43 -16.20 17.13
C TRP A 212 -9.27 -17.44 16.25
N LEU A 213 -8.97 -17.27 14.97
CA LEU A 213 -8.88 -18.34 13.98
C LEU A 213 -7.57 -19.11 14.03
N LEU A 214 -6.42 -18.42 14.18
CA LEU A 214 -5.09 -19.01 14.09
C LEU A 214 -4.88 -20.26 14.96
N PRO A 215 -5.33 -20.31 16.24
CA PRO A 215 -5.16 -21.49 17.09
C PRO A 215 -5.97 -22.72 16.61
N GLN A 216 -6.97 -22.52 15.75
CA GLN A 216 -7.86 -23.55 15.26
C GLN A 216 -7.43 -24.12 13.91
N LEU A 217 -6.49 -23.46 13.23
CA LEU A 217 -6.02 -23.86 11.91
C LEU A 217 -5.24 -25.18 11.96
N LYS A 218 -5.53 -26.03 10.99
CA LYS A 218 -4.76 -27.26 10.74
C LYS A 218 -3.57 -26.96 9.81
N PRO A 219 -2.55 -27.82 9.76
CA PRO A 219 -1.35 -27.62 8.92
C PRO A 219 -1.65 -27.46 7.42
N GLU A 220 -2.75 -28.03 6.93
CA GLU A 220 -3.19 -27.89 5.54
C GLU A 220 -3.97 -26.59 5.26
N GLN A 221 -4.24 -25.80 6.30
CA GLN A 221 -4.98 -24.56 6.23
C GLN A 221 -4.04 -23.39 6.44
N ARG A 222 -4.18 -22.34 5.63
CA ARG A 222 -3.29 -21.20 5.67
C ARG A 222 -4.09 -19.91 5.60
N TRP A 223 -3.94 -19.09 6.63
CA TRP A 223 -4.40 -17.71 6.66
C TRP A 223 -3.29 -16.81 6.12
N TYR A 224 -3.58 -15.94 5.19
CA TYR A 224 -2.60 -15.05 4.59
C TYR A 224 -3.21 -13.74 4.08
N GLY A 225 -2.40 -12.68 4.12
CA GLY A 225 -2.61 -11.47 3.36
C GLY A 225 -1.78 -11.50 2.08
N LEU A 226 -1.89 -10.47 1.25
CA LEU A 226 -1.15 -10.41 0.00
C LEU A 226 0.37 -10.37 0.20
N GLU A 227 0.83 -9.74 1.27
CA GLU A 227 2.26 -9.65 1.63
C GLU A 227 2.86 -11.02 1.94
N GLN A 228 2.03 -11.96 2.40
CA GLN A 228 2.42 -13.32 2.77
C GLN A 228 2.14 -14.34 1.66
N ASP A 229 1.58 -13.89 0.54
CA ASP A 229 1.38 -14.77 -0.61
C ASP A 229 2.75 -15.12 -1.21
N GLU A 230 3.06 -16.41 -1.33
CA GLU A 230 4.32 -16.94 -1.90
C GLU A 230 4.46 -16.65 -3.40
N GLY A 231 3.50 -15.98 -3.98
CA GLY A 231 3.51 -15.55 -5.38
C GLY A 231 4.58 -14.51 -5.71
N ALA A 232 4.82 -14.31 -6.99
CA ALA A 232 5.76 -13.30 -7.49
C ALA A 232 5.38 -11.88 -7.04
N LEU A 233 4.06 -11.63 -6.89
CA LEU A 233 3.52 -10.33 -6.51
C LEU A 233 3.81 -10.00 -5.04
N GLY A 234 3.61 -10.94 -4.11
CA GLY A 234 3.93 -10.76 -2.69
C GLY A 234 5.40 -10.42 -2.47
N ARG A 235 6.30 -11.13 -3.15
CA ARG A 235 7.74 -10.83 -3.11
C ARG A 235 8.10 -9.46 -3.67
N SER A 236 7.38 -9.00 -4.69
CA SER A 236 7.59 -7.66 -5.26
C SER A 236 7.15 -6.56 -4.31
N ILE A 237 6.04 -6.77 -3.61
CA ILE A 237 5.52 -5.83 -2.60
C ILE A 237 6.50 -5.75 -1.41
N GLU A 238 6.96 -6.88 -0.90
CA GLU A 238 7.93 -6.94 0.19
C GLU A 238 9.23 -6.18 -0.18
N ARG A 239 9.76 -6.40 -1.38
CA ARG A 239 10.94 -5.67 -1.87
C ARG A 239 10.69 -4.16 -1.97
N SER A 240 9.51 -3.77 -2.43
CA SER A 240 9.14 -2.36 -2.53
C SER A 240 9.06 -1.70 -1.15
N GLN A 241 8.48 -2.38 -0.16
CA GLN A 241 8.43 -1.91 1.22
C GLN A 241 9.84 -1.77 1.83
N GLN A 242 10.71 -2.75 1.63
CA GLN A 242 12.11 -2.69 2.07
C GLN A 242 12.86 -1.52 1.43
N PHE A 243 12.66 -1.28 0.14
CA PHE A 243 13.25 -0.14 -0.57
C PHE A 243 12.77 1.20 -0.03
N LEU A 244 11.46 1.34 0.21
CA LEU A 244 10.87 2.56 0.79
C LEU A 244 11.42 2.82 2.20
N LEU A 245 11.54 1.79 3.03
CA LEU A 245 12.08 1.90 4.39
C LEU A 245 13.56 2.32 4.36
N LEU A 246 14.36 1.72 3.48
CA LEU A 246 15.76 2.08 3.31
C LEU A 246 15.91 3.53 2.82
N SER A 247 15.10 3.95 1.87
CA SER A 247 15.07 5.32 1.36
C SER A 247 14.67 6.32 2.44
N ALA A 248 13.68 5.99 3.26
CA ALA A 248 13.27 6.81 4.40
C ALA A 248 14.39 6.96 5.44
N LEU A 249 15.10 5.87 5.75
CA LEU A 249 16.24 5.89 6.66
C LEU A 249 17.37 6.78 6.13
N LEU A 250 17.73 6.65 4.85
CA LEU A 250 18.75 7.46 4.20
C LEU A 250 18.38 8.95 4.22
N THR A 251 17.13 9.27 3.91
CA THR A 251 16.62 10.65 3.94
C THR A 251 16.66 11.22 5.35
N LEU A 252 16.31 10.43 6.36
CA LEU A 252 16.41 10.83 7.76
C LEU A 252 17.87 11.16 8.14
N LEU A 253 18.82 10.32 7.76
CA LEU A 253 20.25 10.55 8.02
C LEU A 253 20.75 11.83 7.34
N LEU A 254 20.35 12.07 6.08
CA LEU A 254 20.69 13.30 5.37
C LEU A 254 20.06 14.53 6.03
N ALA A 255 18.82 14.44 6.49
CA ALA A 255 18.15 15.51 7.21
C ALA A 255 18.85 15.84 8.54
N VAL A 256 19.26 14.82 9.30
CA VAL A 256 20.06 14.98 10.53
C VAL A 256 21.37 15.71 10.24
N ALA A 257 22.09 15.27 9.21
CA ALA A 257 23.35 15.90 8.81
C ALA A 257 23.16 17.37 8.38
N ALA A 258 22.14 17.65 7.59
CA ALA A 258 21.82 19.00 7.13
C ALA A 258 21.48 19.93 8.30
N VAL A 259 20.67 19.49 9.25
CA VAL A 259 20.33 20.27 10.46
C VAL A 259 21.57 20.47 11.34
N ALA A 260 22.41 19.45 11.50
CA ALA A 260 23.64 19.55 12.28
C ALA A 260 24.60 20.62 11.68
N VAL A 261 24.82 20.57 10.38
CA VAL A 261 25.67 21.55 9.68
C VAL A 261 25.06 22.94 9.76
N ALA A 262 23.77 23.07 9.51
CA ALA A 262 23.08 24.34 9.58
C ALA A 262 23.15 24.95 10.99
N MET A 263 22.91 24.18 12.03
CA MET A 263 22.99 24.65 13.42
C MET A 263 24.40 25.04 13.83
N ASN A 264 25.39 24.24 13.44
CA ASN A 264 26.78 24.56 13.73
C ASN A 264 27.21 25.85 13.01
N HIS A 265 26.84 26.01 11.76
CA HIS A 265 27.13 27.22 10.98
C HIS A 265 26.40 28.45 11.59
N TYR A 266 25.15 28.30 11.95
CA TYR A 266 24.37 29.36 12.60
C TYR A 266 25.03 29.81 13.92
N CYS A 267 25.39 28.88 14.80
CA CYS A 267 26.02 29.22 16.07
C CYS A 267 27.38 29.92 15.87
N ARG A 268 28.21 29.40 14.95
CA ARG A 268 29.52 30.03 14.66
C ARG A 268 29.40 31.46 14.13
N SER A 269 28.42 31.70 13.27
CA SER A 269 28.19 33.04 12.70
C SER A 269 27.67 34.06 13.74
N ARG A 270 27.26 33.60 14.93
CA ARG A 270 26.72 34.44 16.00
C ARG A 270 27.67 34.66 17.16
N TYR A 271 28.89 34.08 17.17
CA TYR A 271 29.82 34.25 18.27
C TYR A 271 30.16 35.71 18.52
N ASP A 272 30.48 36.48 17.49
CA ASP A 272 30.86 37.89 17.60
C ASP A 272 29.69 38.75 18.11
N LEU A 273 28.50 38.48 17.61
CA LEU A 273 27.27 39.17 18.03
C LEU A 273 26.97 38.93 19.52
N VAL A 274 27.11 37.69 19.97
CA VAL A 274 26.87 37.31 21.38
C VAL A 274 27.94 37.96 22.27
N ALA A 275 29.20 38.00 21.81
CA ALA A 275 30.29 38.62 22.54
C ALA A 275 30.03 40.14 22.71
N ILE A 276 29.66 40.83 21.64
CA ILE A 276 29.32 42.27 21.67
C ILE A 276 28.14 42.54 22.59
N LEU A 277 27.04 41.74 22.51
CA LEU A 277 25.90 41.93 23.36
C LEU A 277 26.21 41.72 24.85
N LYS A 278 27.08 40.76 25.17
CA LYS A 278 27.55 40.54 26.55
C LYS A 278 28.40 41.72 27.07
N THR A 279 29.25 42.30 26.24
CA THR A 279 30.02 43.50 26.65
C THR A 279 29.11 44.72 26.88
N LEU A 280 27.98 44.78 26.19
CA LEU A 280 26.94 45.79 26.38
C LEU A 280 26.03 45.54 27.60
N GLY A 281 26.29 44.48 28.37
CA GLY A 281 25.53 44.17 29.59
C GLY A 281 24.28 43.30 29.39
N ALA A 282 24.10 42.69 28.24
CA ALA A 282 22.96 41.80 28.01
C ALA A 282 23.02 40.56 28.91
N GLY A 283 21.96 40.31 29.65
CA GLY A 283 21.84 39.11 30.49
C GLY A 283 21.65 37.84 29.70
N ARG A 284 22.07 36.70 30.26
CA ARG A 284 21.95 35.36 29.65
C ARG A 284 20.53 35.02 29.21
N ALA A 285 19.51 35.46 29.97
CA ALA A 285 18.12 35.25 29.63
C ALA A 285 17.66 36.01 28.37
N GLN A 286 18.18 37.22 28.21
CA GLN A 286 17.89 38.06 27.03
C GLN A 286 18.55 37.50 25.77
N LEU A 287 19.81 37.08 25.87
CA LEU A 287 20.54 36.43 24.79
C LEU A 287 19.87 35.14 24.36
N ARG A 288 19.45 34.32 25.32
CA ARG A 288 18.73 33.06 25.05
C ARG A 288 17.42 33.32 24.31
N LYS A 289 16.62 34.28 24.76
CA LYS A 289 15.35 34.64 24.07
C LYS A 289 15.59 35.12 22.64
N LEU A 290 16.65 35.89 22.41
CA LEU A 290 16.96 36.42 21.11
C LEU A 290 17.37 35.33 20.14
N ILE A 291 18.32 34.47 20.55
CA ILE A 291 18.87 33.39 19.70
C ILE A 291 17.81 32.31 19.42
N VAL A 292 17.07 31.88 20.46
CA VAL A 292 16.00 30.91 20.30
C VAL A 292 14.87 31.46 19.46
N GLY A 293 14.48 32.72 19.67
CA GLY A 293 13.47 33.38 18.85
C GLY A 293 13.86 33.46 17.38
N GLN A 294 15.11 33.84 17.09
CA GLN A 294 15.60 33.87 15.72
C GLN A 294 15.67 32.49 15.08
N TRP A 295 16.15 31.48 15.81
CA TRP A 295 16.19 30.09 15.33
C TRP A 295 14.80 29.55 15.03
N LEU A 296 13.81 29.82 15.91
CA LEU A 296 12.40 29.42 15.69
C LEU A 296 11.83 30.10 14.45
N MET A 297 12.13 31.39 14.21
CA MET A 297 11.69 32.07 12.98
C MET A 297 12.30 31.46 11.73
N VAL A 298 13.59 31.11 11.76
CA VAL A 298 14.25 30.40 10.66
C VAL A 298 13.63 29.03 10.42
N LEU A 299 13.35 28.27 11.47
CA LEU A 299 12.68 26.97 11.38
C LEU A 299 11.28 27.09 10.78
N VAL A 300 10.46 28.01 11.24
CA VAL A 300 9.11 28.23 10.71
C VAL A 300 9.15 28.61 9.24
N LEU A 301 10.01 29.54 8.88
CA LEU A 301 10.14 29.97 7.49
C LEU A 301 10.67 28.84 6.60
N SER A 302 11.63 28.06 7.08
CA SER A 302 12.14 26.87 6.40
C SER A 302 11.07 25.78 6.24
N ALA A 303 10.23 25.59 7.25
CA ALA A 303 9.11 24.66 7.18
C ALA A 303 8.09 25.07 6.11
N VAL A 304 7.75 26.36 6.03
CA VAL A 304 6.82 26.89 5.03
C VAL A 304 7.39 26.79 3.62
N THR A 305 8.60 27.28 3.41
CA THR A 305 9.25 27.27 2.09
C THR A 305 9.63 25.87 1.65
N GLY A 306 10.18 25.04 2.54
CA GLY A 306 10.50 23.64 2.29
C GLY A 306 9.24 22.81 2.01
N GLY A 307 8.17 23.07 2.73
CA GLY A 307 6.87 22.47 2.48
C GLY A 307 6.32 22.81 1.10
N ALA A 308 6.38 24.07 0.69
CA ALA A 308 5.96 24.50 -0.64
C ALA A 308 6.82 23.86 -1.76
N ILE A 309 8.14 23.84 -1.60
CA ILE A 309 9.06 23.22 -2.55
C ILE A 309 8.83 21.70 -2.60
N GLY A 310 8.63 21.04 -1.46
CA GLY A 310 8.35 19.61 -1.37
C GLY A 310 7.07 19.22 -2.09
N LEU A 311 5.99 19.98 -1.92
CA LEU A 311 4.74 19.78 -2.63
C LEU A 311 4.87 19.99 -4.14
N LEU A 312 5.61 21.01 -4.55
CA LEU A 312 5.86 21.29 -5.96
C LEU A 312 6.65 20.14 -6.60
N PHE A 313 7.68 19.67 -5.92
CA PHE A 313 8.50 18.54 -6.37
C PHE A 313 7.69 17.24 -6.44
N GLU A 314 6.85 16.98 -5.44
CA GLU A 314 5.91 15.85 -5.44
C GLU A 314 4.98 15.89 -6.64
N ASN A 315 4.36 17.05 -6.92
CA ASN A 315 3.46 17.21 -8.06
C ASN A 315 4.18 16.98 -9.40
N VAL A 316 5.39 17.51 -9.55
CA VAL A 316 6.21 17.29 -10.75
C VAL A 316 6.54 15.80 -10.92
N LEU A 317 6.95 15.12 -9.86
CA LEU A 317 7.23 13.69 -9.88
C LEU A 317 5.99 12.86 -10.22
N MET A 318 4.83 13.20 -9.67
CA MET A 318 3.57 12.53 -9.99
C MET A 318 3.16 12.69 -11.45
N VAL A 319 3.37 13.87 -12.04
CA VAL A 319 3.14 14.11 -13.46
C VAL A 319 4.08 13.27 -14.32
N LEU A 320 5.36 13.19 -13.97
CA LEU A 320 6.36 12.39 -14.69
C LEU A 320 6.12 10.88 -14.57
N LEU A 321 5.65 10.41 -13.42
CA LEU A 321 5.37 9.00 -13.16
C LEU A 321 4.00 8.54 -13.67
N LYS A 322 3.12 9.46 -14.01
CA LYS A 322 1.76 9.15 -14.48
C LYS A 322 1.70 8.11 -15.61
N PRO A 323 2.58 8.12 -16.63
CA PRO A 323 2.56 7.11 -17.69
C PRO A 323 3.04 5.72 -17.25
N VAL A 324 3.73 5.62 -16.10
CA VAL A 324 4.28 4.36 -15.58
C VAL A 324 3.39 3.73 -14.52
N LEU A 325 2.53 4.53 -13.88
CA LEU A 325 1.63 4.06 -12.83
C LEU A 325 0.30 3.62 -13.44
N PRO A 326 -0.14 2.38 -13.19
CA PRO A 326 -1.37 1.83 -13.78
C PRO A 326 -2.65 2.46 -13.27
N ALA A 327 -2.61 3.15 -12.13
CA ALA A 327 -3.77 3.84 -11.54
C ALA A 327 -3.36 5.16 -10.88
N ALA A 328 -4.31 6.09 -10.77
CA ALA A 328 -4.11 7.32 -10.01
C ALA A 328 -3.89 6.97 -8.52
N LEU A 329 -2.73 7.36 -7.99
CA LEU A 329 -2.43 7.16 -6.57
C LEU A 329 -3.35 8.03 -5.70
N PRO A 330 -3.83 7.52 -4.55
CA PRO A 330 -4.64 8.30 -3.64
C PRO A 330 -3.86 9.49 -3.09
N PRO A 331 -4.55 10.56 -2.63
CA PRO A 331 -3.89 11.72 -2.06
C PRO A 331 -3.13 11.35 -0.78
N ALA A 332 -1.99 12.02 -0.55
CA ALA A 332 -1.22 11.86 0.67
C ALA A 332 -2.00 12.34 1.90
N SER A 333 -1.79 11.68 3.04
CA SER A 333 -2.35 12.11 4.32
C SER A 333 -1.57 13.31 4.90
N LEU A 334 -2.09 13.89 5.99
CA LEU A 334 -1.37 14.91 6.77
C LEU A 334 -0.26 14.31 7.64
N TRP A 335 -0.19 13.00 7.77
CA TRP A 335 0.78 12.30 8.61
C TRP A 335 2.25 12.57 8.24
N PRO A 336 2.68 12.57 6.96
CA PRO A 336 4.03 12.96 6.58
C PRO A 336 4.43 14.37 7.01
N TRP A 337 3.49 15.31 7.01
CA TRP A 337 3.71 16.66 7.50
C TRP A 337 4.05 16.71 8.98
N LEU A 338 3.27 15.99 9.80
CA LEU A 338 3.52 15.88 11.23
C LEU A 338 4.86 15.23 11.51
N TRP A 339 5.21 14.18 10.76
CA TRP A 339 6.50 13.52 10.88
C TRP A 339 7.66 14.42 10.46
N ALA A 340 7.55 15.14 9.36
CA ALA A 340 8.59 16.07 8.91
C ALA A 340 8.84 17.17 9.93
N LEU A 341 7.78 17.83 10.42
CA LEU A 341 7.88 18.87 11.44
C LEU A 341 8.40 18.34 12.77
N GLY A 342 7.88 17.21 13.24
CA GLY A 342 8.32 16.57 14.47
C GLY A 342 9.78 16.14 14.44
N THR A 343 10.21 15.52 13.35
CA THR A 343 11.59 15.08 13.14
C THR A 343 12.54 16.28 13.11
N MET A 344 12.21 17.35 12.38
CA MET A 344 13.01 18.56 12.33
C MET A 344 13.15 19.22 13.71
N THR A 345 12.06 19.30 14.47
CA THR A 345 12.07 19.88 15.82
C THR A 345 12.95 19.06 16.77
N VAL A 346 12.76 17.74 16.79
CA VAL A 346 13.53 16.81 17.65
C VAL A 346 15.01 16.83 17.28
N ILE A 347 15.36 16.77 16.02
CA ILE A 347 16.74 16.80 15.54
C ILE A 347 17.39 18.14 15.87
N SER A 348 16.71 19.26 15.67
CA SER A 348 17.18 20.60 16.02
C SER A 348 17.48 20.71 17.51
N LEU A 349 16.64 20.13 18.37
CA LEU A 349 16.87 20.10 19.80
C LEU A 349 18.08 19.23 20.19
N LEU A 350 18.16 18.01 19.67
CA LEU A 350 19.20 17.06 20.04
C LEU A 350 20.59 17.48 19.51
N VAL A 351 20.66 17.86 18.26
CA VAL A 351 21.92 18.22 17.59
C VAL A 351 22.35 19.65 17.92
N GLY A 352 21.39 20.54 18.12
CA GLY A 352 21.61 21.95 18.42
C GLY A 352 22.03 22.26 19.86
N LEU A 353 21.78 21.36 20.81
CA LEU A 353 22.04 21.62 22.24
C LEU A 353 23.52 21.91 22.52
N ARG A 354 24.42 21.17 21.91
CA ARG A 354 25.86 21.30 22.15
C ARG A 354 26.45 22.59 21.60
N PRO A 355 26.28 22.96 20.31
CA PRO A 355 26.73 24.24 19.78
C PRO A 355 26.05 25.43 20.47
N TYR A 356 24.78 25.30 20.84
CA TYR A 356 24.03 26.33 21.56
C TYR A 356 24.58 26.59 22.95
N ARG A 357 24.93 25.55 23.72
CA ARG A 357 25.56 25.68 25.04
C ARG A 357 26.92 26.34 24.94
N LEU A 358 27.71 25.99 23.95
CA LEU A 358 29.01 26.62 23.67
C LEU A 358 28.84 28.09 23.36
N LEU A 359 27.88 28.47 22.54
CA LEU A 359 27.60 29.88 22.20
C LEU A 359 27.23 30.72 23.42
N LEU A 360 26.50 30.16 24.37
CA LEU A 360 26.12 30.86 25.60
C LEU A 360 27.21 30.84 26.68
N ALA A 361 28.14 29.91 26.61
CA ALA A 361 29.26 29.79 27.54
C ALA A 361 30.39 30.81 27.25
N THR A 362 30.59 31.11 25.97
CA THR A 362 31.54 32.17 25.54
C THR A 362 30.99 33.54 25.90
#